data_a0f16f177219f2a37afd518925c98200
#
_entry.id   a0f16f177219f2a37afd518925c98200
#
_cell.length_a   1.000
_cell.length_b   1.000
_cell.length_c   1.000
_cell.angle_alpha   90.00
_cell.angle_beta   90.00
_cell.angle_gamma   90.00
#
_symmetry.space_group_name_H-M   'P 1'
#
loop_
_entity.id
_entity.type
_entity.pdbx_description
1 polymer ?
#
loop_
_entity_poly.entity_id
_entity_poly.type
_entity_poly.pdbx_seq_one_letter_code
_entity_poly.pdbx_strand_id
1 'polypeptide(L)'
;MKFIYQIVAVATLVVASGVAALKDGVQLGSTFGGHHGDKYSDQDVVDPGQTVQSIAVRAADRGDCVSLDVTNPAGQMSTLEHGGGGGEKETLNLGEDEHITSIEVHWGKYYRKTRVMYIKFTTDQGNSIEGGTPHDSIAKMATENAPVGFQLGGLVGFAGNELDSVGAVWTRID
;
A
#
# COMPACT_ATOMS: atom_id res chain seq x y z
N MET A 1 53.05 11.05 47.59
CA MET A 1 52.27 10.15 46.76
C MET A 1 51.14 10.94 46.14
N LYS A 2 51.21 11.21 44.84
CA LYS A 2 50.13 11.88 44.09
C LYS A 2 49.38 10.82 43.30
N PHE A 3 48.11 10.58 43.66
CA PHE A 3 47.21 9.69 42.91
C PHE A 3 46.61 10.45 41.73
N ILE A 4 46.93 9.99 40.52
CA ILE A 4 46.35 10.51 39.25
C ILE A 4 45.13 9.63 38.98
N TYR A 5 43.90 10.20 39.11
CA TYR A 5 42.67 9.54 38.66
C TYR A 5 42.54 9.76 37.15
N GLN A 6 42.65 8.66 36.40
CA GLN A 6 42.28 8.67 34.96
C GLN A 6 40.73 8.55 34.88
N ILE A 7 40.11 9.60 34.32
CA ILE A 7 38.68 9.58 33.98
C ILE A 7 38.60 8.92 32.59
N VAL A 8 38.04 7.70 32.55
CA VAL A 8 37.69 7.04 31.31
C VAL A 8 36.31 7.57 30.88
N ALA A 9 36.33 8.42 29.86
CA ALA A 9 35.09 8.86 29.23
C ALA A 9 34.54 7.74 28.32
N VAL A 10 33.44 7.09 28.72
CA VAL A 10 32.71 6.16 27.86
C VAL A 10 31.83 6.99 26.92
N ALA A 11 32.21 7.08 25.67
CA ALA A 11 31.37 7.66 24.64
C ALA A 11 30.29 6.65 24.25
N THR A 12 29.06 6.89 24.70
CA THR A 12 27.90 6.10 24.27
C THR A 12 27.49 6.56 22.88
N LEU A 13 27.78 5.74 21.87
CA LEU A 13 27.33 5.97 20.49
C LEU A 13 25.81 5.67 20.44
N VAL A 14 24.99 6.69 20.49
CA VAL A 14 23.56 6.59 20.20
C VAL A 14 23.40 6.45 18.69
N VAL A 15 23.22 5.21 18.23
CA VAL A 15 22.76 4.96 16.85
C VAL A 15 21.28 5.30 16.78
N ALA A 16 20.96 6.52 16.36
CA ALA A 16 19.61 6.87 15.99
C ALA A 16 19.27 6.10 14.71
N SER A 17 18.48 5.02 14.83
CA SER A 17 17.81 4.40 13.70
C SER A 17 16.79 5.42 13.18
N GLY A 18 17.19 6.20 12.17
CA GLY A 18 16.34 7.15 11.50
C GLY A 18 15.25 6.40 10.76
N VAL A 19 14.06 6.33 11.35
CA VAL A 19 12.84 6.08 10.57
C VAL A 19 12.70 7.34 9.70
N ALA A 20 12.86 7.20 8.39
CA ALA A 20 12.62 8.31 7.48
C ALA A 20 11.18 8.80 7.72
N ALA A 21 11.03 10.09 8.03
CA ALA A 21 9.72 10.69 8.18
C ALA A 21 8.99 10.64 6.83
N LEU A 22 7.70 10.32 6.85
CA LEU A 22 6.86 10.41 5.65
C LEU A 22 6.88 11.83 5.11
N LYS A 23 6.76 11.97 3.80
CA LYS A 23 6.56 13.28 3.15
C LYS A 23 5.28 13.93 3.72
N ASP A 24 5.30 15.26 3.91
CA ASP A 24 4.05 15.97 4.23
C ASP A 24 3.00 15.68 3.14
N GLY A 25 1.76 15.42 3.55
CA GLY A 25 0.70 15.02 2.63
C GLY A 25 0.73 13.55 2.18
N VAL A 26 1.56 12.71 2.80
CA VAL A 26 1.54 11.25 2.62
C VAL A 26 1.21 10.58 3.96
N GLN A 27 0.26 9.65 3.96
CA GLN A 27 -0.15 8.88 5.14
C GLN A 27 -0.18 7.39 4.80
N LEU A 28 0.26 6.55 5.73
CA LEU A 28 0.15 5.11 5.61
C LEU A 28 -1.13 4.62 6.27
N GLY A 29 -1.87 3.83 5.54
CA GLY A 29 -2.97 3.04 6.09
C GLY A 29 -2.51 1.76 6.76
N SER A 30 -3.46 0.98 7.23
CA SER A 30 -3.23 -0.34 7.77
C SER A 30 -2.88 -1.33 6.66
N THR A 31 -2.05 -2.32 6.97
CA THR A 31 -1.74 -3.42 6.04
C THR A 31 -2.50 -4.67 6.46
N PHE A 32 -3.25 -5.27 5.52
CA PHE A 32 -4.11 -6.42 5.74
C PHE A 32 -3.58 -7.65 4.98
N GLY A 33 -3.52 -8.80 5.64
CA GLY A 33 -3.05 -10.06 5.06
C GLY A 33 -1.88 -10.70 5.79
N GLY A 34 -1.00 -11.38 5.05
CA GLY A 34 0.15 -12.12 5.55
C GLY A 34 1.50 -11.47 5.22
N HIS A 35 2.57 -11.95 5.88
CA HIS A 35 3.93 -11.45 5.69
C HIS A 35 4.77 -12.49 4.93
N HIS A 36 4.31 -12.90 3.77
CA HIS A 36 5.03 -13.79 2.87
C HIS A 36 5.46 -13.00 1.62
N GLY A 37 6.34 -13.57 0.81
CA GLY A 37 6.88 -12.88 -0.35
C GLY A 37 7.83 -11.73 0.01
N ASP A 38 8.01 -10.81 -0.92
CA ASP A 38 8.87 -9.64 -0.79
C ASP A 38 8.07 -8.43 -0.30
N LYS A 39 8.67 -7.66 0.60
CA LYS A 39 8.06 -6.41 1.07
C LYS A 39 8.12 -5.36 -0.04
N TYR A 40 7.01 -4.66 -0.24
CA TYR A 40 6.95 -3.51 -1.14
C TYR A 40 6.36 -2.29 -0.44
N SER A 41 6.69 -1.10 -0.95
CA SER A 41 6.14 0.17 -0.47
C SER A 41 6.34 1.27 -1.51
N ASP A 42 5.28 1.97 -1.82
CA ASP A 42 5.30 3.12 -2.72
C ASP A 42 5.49 4.46 -1.99
N GLN A 43 5.60 4.45 -0.64
CA GLN A 43 5.64 5.66 0.18
C GLN A 43 6.70 6.70 -0.24
N ASP A 44 7.82 6.23 -0.80
CA ASP A 44 8.94 7.10 -1.17
C ASP A 44 8.84 7.62 -2.62
N VAL A 45 7.97 7.02 -3.43
CA VAL A 45 7.80 7.33 -4.86
C VAL A 45 6.51 8.08 -5.19
N VAL A 46 5.56 8.13 -4.26
CA VAL A 46 4.32 8.90 -4.42
C VAL A 46 4.51 10.36 -4.01
N ASP A 47 3.69 11.23 -4.57
CA ASP A 47 3.68 12.65 -4.26
C ASP A 47 2.26 13.16 -3.95
N PRO A 48 2.09 14.08 -2.99
CA PRO A 48 0.86 14.85 -2.84
C PRO A 48 0.56 15.62 -4.14
N GLY A 49 -0.72 15.77 -4.49
CA GLY A 49 -1.14 16.42 -5.74
C GLY A 49 -0.89 15.58 -7.00
N GLN A 50 -0.46 14.32 -6.87
CA GLN A 50 -0.40 13.41 -8.02
C GLN A 50 -1.80 13.04 -8.50
N THR A 51 -1.93 12.73 -9.79
CA THR A 51 -3.16 12.21 -10.38
C THR A 51 -3.05 10.70 -10.56
N VAL A 52 -4.04 9.95 -10.08
CA VAL A 52 -4.21 8.53 -10.40
C VAL A 52 -5.05 8.44 -11.66
N GLN A 53 -4.50 7.86 -12.71
CA GLN A 53 -5.15 7.73 -14.01
C GLN A 53 -6.02 6.47 -14.10
N SER A 54 -5.52 5.39 -13.53
CA SER A 54 -6.20 4.11 -13.54
C SER A 54 -5.74 3.23 -12.37
N ILE A 55 -6.58 2.26 -12.04
CA ILE A 55 -6.23 1.14 -11.18
C ILE A 55 -6.57 -0.16 -11.89
N ALA A 56 -5.69 -1.15 -11.79
CA ALA A 56 -5.96 -2.48 -12.30
C ALA A 56 -5.79 -3.55 -11.21
N VAL A 57 -6.64 -4.56 -11.27
CA VAL A 57 -6.59 -5.75 -10.41
C VAL A 57 -6.44 -6.98 -11.30
N ARG A 58 -5.46 -7.84 -10.98
CA ARG A 58 -5.40 -9.20 -11.51
C ARG A 58 -5.88 -10.17 -10.46
N ALA A 59 -6.83 -11.00 -10.82
CA ALA A 59 -7.36 -11.99 -9.92
C ALA A 59 -7.94 -13.19 -10.66
N ALA A 60 -7.93 -14.34 -9.99
CA ALA A 60 -8.75 -15.51 -10.27
C ALA A 60 -9.54 -15.83 -9.00
N ASP A 61 -9.24 -16.94 -8.34
CA ASP A 61 -9.84 -17.25 -7.02
C ASP A 61 -9.34 -16.32 -5.90
N ARG A 62 -8.19 -15.63 -6.13
CA ARG A 62 -7.50 -14.75 -5.17
C ARG A 62 -6.95 -13.52 -5.88
N GLY A 63 -6.54 -12.53 -5.10
CA GLY A 63 -5.81 -11.38 -5.62
C GLY A 63 -4.38 -11.75 -6.02
N ASP A 64 -4.05 -11.62 -7.29
CA ASP A 64 -2.73 -11.93 -7.83
C ASP A 64 -1.85 -10.69 -7.94
N CYS A 65 -2.42 -9.56 -8.38
CA CYS A 65 -1.69 -8.31 -8.59
C CYS A 65 -2.60 -7.10 -8.49
N VAL A 66 -2.02 -5.98 -8.12
CA VAL A 66 -2.64 -4.66 -8.19
C VAL A 66 -1.66 -3.67 -8.80
N SER A 67 -2.15 -2.77 -9.65
CA SER A 67 -1.33 -1.71 -10.23
C SER A 67 -2.08 -0.38 -10.32
N LEU A 68 -1.33 0.71 -10.15
CA LEU A 68 -1.81 2.09 -10.32
C LEU A 68 -0.98 2.77 -11.41
N ASP A 69 -1.65 3.40 -12.37
CA ASP A 69 -1.00 4.35 -13.27
C ASP A 69 -1.16 5.75 -12.67
N VAL A 70 -0.06 6.42 -12.43
CA VAL A 70 -0.02 7.72 -11.75
C VAL A 70 0.76 8.75 -12.57
N THR A 71 0.37 10.01 -12.45
CA THR A 71 1.11 11.15 -12.99
C THR A 71 1.45 12.08 -11.83
N ASN A 72 2.74 12.31 -11.59
CA ASN A 72 3.18 13.19 -10.52
C ASN A 72 2.92 14.68 -10.88
N PRO A 73 3.05 15.62 -9.92
CA PRO A 73 2.82 17.05 -10.18
C PRO A 73 3.75 17.65 -11.24
N ALA A 74 4.87 17.02 -11.56
CA ALA A 74 5.76 17.43 -12.65
C ALA A 74 5.33 16.89 -14.02
N GLY A 75 4.22 16.14 -14.11
CA GLY A 75 3.71 15.56 -15.37
C GLY A 75 4.39 14.25 -15.79
N GLN A 76 5.16 13.63 -14.91
CA GLN A 76 5.82 12.36 -15.21
C GLN A 76 4.87 11.20 -14.86
N MET A 77 4.71 10.28 -15.81
CA MET A 77 3.88 9.09 -15.66
C MET A 77 4.70 7.92 -15.13
N SER A 78 4.10 7.11 -14.26
CA SER A 78 4.67 5.86 -13.79
C SER A 78 3.57 4.84 -13.47
N THR A 79 3.93 3.55 -13.48
CA THR A 79 3.06 2.46 -13.05
C THR A 79 3.66 1.86 -11.78
N LEU A 80 2.84 1.81 -10.72
CA LEU A 80 3.15 1.16 -9.46
C LEU A 80 2.46 -0.20 -9.49
N GLU A 81 3.24 -1.30 -9.58
CA GLU A 81 2.69 -2.64 -9.76
C GLU A 81 3.27 -3.61 -8.73
N HIS A 82 2.40 -4.38 -8.06
CA HIS A 82 2.76 -5.33 -7.01
C HIS A 82 1.98 -6.63 -7.16
N GLY A 83 2.70 -7.76 -7.14
CA GLY A 83 2.14 -9.10 -7.29
C GLY A 83 2.68 -9.84 -8.50
N GLY A 84 1.94 -10.82 -8.98
CA GLY A 84 2.33 -11.66 -10.10
C GLY A 84 1.40 -11.60 -11.30
N GLY A 85 1.73 -12.35 -12.34
CA GLY A 85 1.02 -12.34 -13.63
C GLY A 85 -0.20 -13.29 -13.70
N GLY A 86 -0.65 -13.84 -12.55
CA GLY A 86 -1.82 -14.71 -12.50
C GLY A 86 -3.13 -13.99 -12.76
N GLY A 87 -4.20 -14.79 -12.94
CA GLY A 87 -5.55 -14.29 -13.09
C GLY A 87 -5.79 -13.41 -14.34
N GLU A 88 -7.00 -12.93 -14.46
CA GLU A 88 -7.37 -11.97 -15.49
C GLU A 88 -7.17 -10.53 -14.98
N LYS A 89 -6.81 -9.62 -15.88
CA LYS A 89 -6.62 -8.21 -15.56
C LYS A 89 -7.88 -7.42 -15.91
N GLU A 90 -8.45 -6.79 -14.89
CA GLU A 90 -9.47 -5.75 -15.06
C GLU A 90 -8.87 -4.38 -14.75
N THR A 91 -9.38 -3.33 -15.38
CA THR A 91 -8.89 -1.96 -15.21
C THR A 91 -10.06 -1.01 -15.07
N LEU A 92 -10.00 -0.15 -14.07
CA LEU A 92 -10.87 1.01 -13.88
C LEU A 92 -10.07 2.27 -14.24
N ASN A 93 -10.46 2.94 -15.33
CA ASN A 93 -9.95 4.27 -15.64
C ASN A 93 -10.74 5.30 -14.85
N LEU A 94 -10.02 6.21 -14.18
CA LEU A 94 -10.64 7.27 -13.39
C LEU A 94 -11.01 8.45 -14.28
N GLY A 95 -12.15 9.06 -13.99
CA GLY A 95 -12.59 10.31 -14.61
C GLY A 95 -11.84 11.52 -14.09
N GLU A 96 -12.15 12.68 -14.64
CA GLU A 96 -11.67 13.97 -14.12
C GLU A 96 -12.20 14.17 -12.69
N ASP A 97 -11.32 14.58 -11.79
CA ASP A 97 -11.62 14.77 -10.35
C ASP A 97 -12.25 13.54 -9.67
N GLU A 98 -11.95 12.35 -10.17
CA GLU A 98 -12.35 11.09 -9.54
C GLU A 98 -11.17 10.50 -8.76
N HIS A 99 -11.43 10.13 -7.50
CA HIS A 99 -10.40 9.68 -6.58
C HIS A 99 -10.79 8.36 -5.91
N ILE A 100 -9.84 7.44 -5.80
CA ILE A 100 -10.04 6.20 -5.03
C ILE A 100 -9.95 6.55 -3.55
N THR A 101 -11.04 6.35 -2.82
CA THR A 101 -11.19 6.76 -1.42
C THR A 101 -11.46 5.61 -0.46
N SER A 102 -11.55 4.38 -0.95
CA SER A 102 -11.73 3.20 -0.09
C SER A 102 -11.03 1.98 -0.65
N ILE A 103 -10.47 1.20 0.26
CA ILE A 103 -9.93 -0.13 0.01
C ILE A 103 -10.61 -1.13 0.95
N GLU A 104 -11.13 -2.23 0.41
CA GLU A 104 -11.65 -3.38 1.14
C GLU A 104 -10.78 -4.58 0.83
N VAL A 105 -10.35 -5.30 1.86
CA VAL A 105 -9.45 -6.45 1.72
C VAL A 105 -9.98 -7.60 2.56
N HIS A 106 -10.09 -8.79 1.95
CA HIS A 106 -10.32 -10.04 2.65
C HIS A 106 -9.09 -10.93 2.54
N TRP A 107 -8.70 -11.60 3.61
CA TRP A 107 -7.52 -12.47 3.63
C TRP A 107 -7.82 -13.82 4.25
N GLY A 108 -7.06 -14.82 3.86
CA GLY A 108 -7.27 -16.18 4.31
C GLY A 108 -6.07 -17.08 4.11
N LYS A 109 -6.15 -18.29 4.63
CA LYS A 109 -5.13 -19.32 4.45
C LYS A 109 -5.31 -20.01 3.10
N TYR A 110 -4.21 -20.02 2.32
CA TYR A 110 -4.09 -20.83 1.11
C TYR A 110 -2.73 -21.55 1.14
N TYR A 111 -2.75 -22.88 1.09
CA TYR A 111 -1.56 -23.72 1.26
C TYR A 111 -0.64 -23.26 2.41
N ARG A 112 -1.22 -23.08 3.62
CA ARG A 112 -0.55 -22.67 4.87
C ARG A 112 -0.02 -21.22 4.89
N LYS A 113 -0.10 -20.49 3.79
CA LYS A 113 0.26 -19.07 3.73
C LYS A 113 -1.00 -18.22 3.78
N THR A 114 -0.93 -17.06 4.41
CA THR A 114 -2.00 -16.08 4.37
C THR A 114 -1.86 -15.29 3.07
N ARG A 115 -2.98 -15.15 2.33
CA ARG A 115 -3.08 -14.47 1.03
C ARG A 115 -4.22 -13.46 1.06
N VAL A 116 -4.15 -12.48 0.16
CA VAL A 116 -5.30 -11.65 -0.18
C VAL A 116 -6.26 -12.50 -1.01
N MET A 117 -7.44 -12.78 -0.45
CA MET A 117 -8.47 -13.59 -1.10
C MET A 117 -9.37 -12.76 -1.98
N TYR A 118 -9.63 -11.52 -1.58
CA TYR A 118 -10.45 -10.56 -2.29
C TYR A 118 -9.97 -9.15 -2.00
N ILE A 119 -10.05 -8.29 -3.01
CA ILE A 119 -9.74 -6.87 -2.89
C ILE A 119 -10.76 -6.07 -3.69
N LYS A 120 -11.16 -4.92 -3.13
CA LYS A 120 -12.03 -3.96 -3.80
C LYS A 120 -11.56 -2.55 -3.54
N PHE A 121 -11.59 -1.73 -4.57
CA PHE A 121 -11.35 -0.29 -4.48
C PHE A 121 -12.62 0.44 -4.91
N THR A 122 -12.93 1.52 -4.21
CA THR A 122 -14.12 2.34 -4.49
C THR A 122 -13.72 3.80 -4.60
N THR A 123 -14.31 4.51 -5.56
CA THR A 123 -14.06 5.94 -5.79
C THR A 123 -15.11 6.81 -5.09
N ASP A 124 -14.79 8.09 -4.94
CA ASP A 124 -15.71 9.12 -4.43
C ASP A 124 -16.91 9.38 -5.36
N GLN A 125 -16.84 8.93 -6.62
CA GLN A 125 -17.95 8.98 -7.58
C GLN A 125 -18.79 7.70 -7.60
N GLY A 126 -18.45 6.70 -6.75
CA GLY A 126 -19.21 5.45 -6.61
C GLY A 126 -18.84 4.36 -7.59
N ASN A 127 -17.81 4.57 -8.42
CA ASN A 127 -17.24 3.51 -9.26
C ASN A 127 -16.40 2.56 -8.40
N SER A 128 -16.27 1.31 -8.82
CA SER A 128 -15.44 0.34 -8.11
C SER A 128 -14.81 -0.68 -9.04
N ILE A 129 -13.70 -1.26 -8.60
CA ILE A 129 -13.05 -2.42 -9.20
C ILE A 129 -12.75 -3.42 -8.09
N GLU A 130 -12.93 -4.70 -8.39
CA GLU A 130 -12.71 -5.76 -7.42
C GLU A 130 -12.14 -7.01 -8.07
N GLY A 131 -11.56 -7.91 -7.28
CA GLY A 131 -11.07 -9.19 -7.76
C GLY A 131 -10.86 -10.21 -6.65
N GLY A 132 -10.92 -11.49 -7.04
CA GLY A 132 -10.81 -12.62 -6.11
C GLY A 132 -12.17 -13.07 -5.55
N THR A 133 -12.12 -13.87 -4.50
CA THR A 133 -13.33 -14.45 -3.86
C THR A 133 -13.50 -13.88 -2.46
N PRO A 134 -14.61 -13.21 -2.15
CA PRO A 134 -14.89 -12.69 -0.82
C PRO A 134 -14.84 -13.78 0.26
N HIS A 135 -14.29 -13.44 1.42
CA HIS A 135 -14.22 -14.34 2.57
C HIS A 135 -15.46 -14.15 3.46
N ASP A 136 -16.08 -15.24 3.93
CA ASP A 136 -17.29 -15.19 4.73
C ASP A 136 -17.07 -14.70 6.18
N SER A 137 -15.82 -14.74 6.66
CA SER A 137 -15.52 -14.37 8.04
C SER A 137 -15.18 -12.88 8.17
N ILE A 138 -16.02 -12.14 8.87
CA ILE A 138 -15.78 -10.73 9.21
C ILE A 138 -14.46 -10.48 9.98
N ALA A 139 -13.91 -11.49 10.68
CA ALA A 139 -12.63 -11.39 11.36
C ALA A 139 -11.42 -11.40 10.39
N LYS A 140 -11.67 -11.63 9.10
CA LYS A 140 -10.65 -11.67 8.04
C LYS A 140 -10.98 -10.74 6.88
N MET A 141 -11.69 -9.69 7.16
CA MET A 141 -12.02 -8.62 6.24
C MET A 141 -11.85 -7.28 6.93
N ALA A 142 -11.46 -6.28 6.18
CA ALA A 142 -11.36 -4.91 6.64
C ALA A 142 -11.63 -3.95 5.48
N THR A 143 -12.23 -2.83 5.81
CA THR A 143 -12.38 -1.69 4.91
C THR A 143 -11.70 -0.50 5.55
N GLU A 144 -10.87 0.19 4.77
CA GLU A 144 -10.24 1.44 5.19
C GLU A 144 -10.60 2.53 4.19
N ASN A 145 -10.94 3.72 4.73
CA ASN A 145 -11.26 4.88 3.93
C ASN A 145 -10.12 5.90 3.99
N ALA A 146 -9.92 6.62 2.90
CA ALA A 146 -9.00 7.73 2.85
C ALA A 146 -9.36 8.79 3.91
N PRO A 147 -8.37 9.41 4.56
CA PRO A 147 -8.61 10.62 5.32
C PRO A 147 -9.24 11.72 4.44
N VAL A 148 -9.98 12.62 5.05
CA VAL A 148 -10.60 13.75 4.30
C VAL A 148 -9.52 14.54 3.57
N GLY A 149 -9.72 14.77 2.26
CA GLY A 149 -8.76 15.45 1.40
C GLY A 149 -7.61 14.57 0.90
N PHE A 150 -7.74 13.24 1.05
CA PHE A 150 -6.75 12.28 0.56
C PHE A 150 -7.38 11.29 -0.42
N GLN A 151 -6.54 10.70 -1.25
CA GLN A 151 -6.84 9.63 -2.19
C GLN A 151 -5.81 8.50 -2.06
N LEU A 152 -6.13 7.34 -2.62
CA LEU A 152 -5.14 6.29 -2.79
C LEU A 152 -4.07 6.78 -3.78
N GLY A 153 -2.84 6.89 -3.33
CA GLY A 153 -1.70 7.33 -4.16
C GLY A 153 -0.70 6.21 -4.44
N GLY A 154 -0.71 5.16 -3.63
CA GLY A 154 0.19 4.02 -3.75
C GLY A 154 -0.21 2.91 -2.80
N LEU A 155 0.62 1.88 -2.71
CA LEU A 155 0.34 0.68 -1.94
C LEU A 155 1.57 0.25 -1.13
N VAL A 156 1.31 -0.49 -0.04
CA VAL A 156 2.34 -1.16 0.78
C VAL A 156 1.90 -2.59 1.07
N GLY A 157 2.84 -3.48 1.32
CA GLY A 157 2.50 -4.84 1.70
C GLY A 157 3.60 -5.85 1.43
N PHE A 158 3.17 -7.07 1.17
CA PHE A 158 4.01 -8.19 0.78
C PHE A 158 3.39 -8.90 -0.42
N ALA A 159 4.21 -9.23 -1.41
CA ALA A 159 3.79 -9.92 -2.61
C ALA A 159 4.92 -10.80 -3.18
N GLY A 160 4.52 -11.73 -4.02
CA GLY A 160 5.40 -12.57 -4.84
C GLY A 160 4.66 -12.88 -6.13
N ASN A 161 4.35 -14.17 -6.36
CA ASN A 161 3.49 -14.56 -7.47
C ASN A 161 2.00 -14.22 -7.25
N GLU A 162 1.65 -13.82 -6.03
CA GLU A 162 0.31 -13.43 -5.57
C GLU A 162 0.44 -12.31 -4.53
N LEU A 163 -0.65 -11.63 -4.22
CA LEU A 163 -0.71 -10.68 -3.12
C LEU A 163 -0.81 -11.43 -1.78
N ASP A 164 0.17 -11.22 -0.91
CA ASP A 164 0.15 -11.76 0.46
C ASP A 164 -0.52 -10.81 1.43
N SER A 165 -0.24 -9.52 1.27
CA SER A 165 -0.90 -8.44 2.00
C SER A 165 -0.89 -7.15 1.18
N VAL A 166 -1.80 -6.24 1.54
CA VAL A 166 -1.93 -4.93 0.92
C VAL A 166 -2.43 -3.91 1.94
N GLY A 167 -1.97 -2.70 1.81
CA GLY A 167 -2.42 -1.52 2.54
C GLY A 167 -2.26 -0.29 1.67
N ALA A 168 -2.98 0.76 2.01
CA ALA A 168 -2.98 2.00 1.25
C ALA A 168 -1.81 2.91 1.62
N VAL A 169 -1.29 3.62 0.64
CA VAL A 169 -0.55 4.86 0.82
C VAL A 169 -1.48 5.98 0.35
N TRP A 170 -1.96 6.77 1.29
CA TRP A 170 -2.85 7.89 1.03
C TRP A 170 -2.03 9.15 0.70
N THR A 171 -2.36 9.83 -0.38
CA THR A 171 -1.75 11.11 -0.78
C THR A 171 -2.79 12.22 -0.76
N ARG A 172 -2.39 13.41 -0.30
CA ARG A 172 -3.28 14.58 -0.29
C ARG A 172 -3.65 14.96 -1.72
N ILE A 173 -4.92 15.27 -1.92
CA ILE A 173 -5.46 15.90 -3.13
C ILE A 173 -5.18 17.39 -3.01
N ASP A 174 -4.56 18.01 -3.99
CA ASP A 174 -4.26 19.46 -4.02
C ASP A 174 -5.40 20.25 -4.63
#